data_fecc17f33031911f000d45028bb52cbb
#
_entry.id   fecc17f33031911f000d45028bb52cbb
#
_cell.length_a   1.000
_cell.length_b   1.000
_cell.length_c   1.000
_cell.angle_alpha   90.00
_cell.angle_beta   90.00
_cell.angle_gamma   90.00
#
_symmetry.space_group_name_H-M   'P 1'
#
loop_
_entity.id
_entity.type
_entity.pdbx_description
1 polymer ?
#
loop_
_entity_poly.entity_id
_entity_poly.type
_entity_poly.pdbx_seq_one_letter_code
_entity_poly.pdbx_strand_id
1 'polypeptide(L)'
;MEMTFRWYGSKFDTVTLEQIRQIPGVTGVITTLYDTTPGEVWTREAIHALKEEVEASGLHISGIESVNIHDAIKIGSPDREQYIDNYIETLKHLGKEDIHLVCYNFMPVFDWTRTELARVRPDGSTVLAYKQSAVDALVPEKMFESIAGDANGAILPGWEPERMAKVKELFDAYRNVDDEKLFANLKYFLERIMPVCNEYDIKMAIHPDDPAWSVFGLPRIIINKENILRMMKMVDDPHNGVTFCSGSYGTNLENDLPDMIRSLKDRIHFAHVRNLKFHSQQDFEEAAHLSSDGSFDIYEIMKALYDIGFDGPIRPDHGRMIWGEKAMPGYGLYDRALGATYLNGLWEAIDKSHKRGI
;
A
#
# COMPACT_ATOMS: atom_id res chain seq x y z
N MET A 1 15.55 -10.34 -3.36
CA MET A 1 14.20 -9.92 -2.93
C MET A 1 13.60 -10.94 -1.99
N GLU A 2 12.74 -10.52 -1.08
CA GLU A 2 11.97 -11.37 -0.18
C GLU A 2 10.50 -11.37 -0.59
N MET A 3 9.91 -12.53 -0.91
CA MET A 3 8.48 -12.63 -1.19
C MET A 3 7.68 -12.66 0.10
N THR A 4 6.76 -11.71 0.24
CA THR A 4 5.93 -11.52 1.43
C THR A 4 4.45 -11.58 1.08
N PHE A 5 3.60 -11.63 2.10
CA PHE A 5 2.15 -11.66 1.93
C PHE A 5 1.49 -10.71 2.93
N ARG A 6 0.46 -9.96 2.49
CA ARG A 6 -0.31 -9.09 3.38
C ARG A 6 -1.23 -9.92 4.26
N TRP A 7 -1.17 -9.67 5.57
CA TRP A 7 -2.03 -10.29 6.57
C TRP A 7 -2.58 -9.25 7.56
N TYR A 8 -3.87 -9.28 7.80
CA TYR A 8 -4.58 -8.26 8.61
C TYR A 8 -4.79 -8.66 10.08
N GLY A 9 -4.17 -9.75 10.52
CA GLY A 9 -4.37 -10.28 11.88
C GLY A 9 -5.49 -11.29 11.97
N SER A 10 -5.39 -12.22 12.93
CA SER A 10 -6.33 -13.34 13.10
C SER A 10 -7.78 -12.93 13.35
N LYS A 11 -8.03 -11.71 13.83
CA LYS A 11 -9.39 -11.19 14.06
C LYS A 11 -10.06 -10.64 12.81
N PHE A 12 -9.28 -10.19 11.81
CA PHE A 12 -9.78 -9.40 10.69
C PHE A 12 -9.56 -10.07 9.33
N ASP A 13 -8.64 -11.02 9.25
CA ASP A 13 -8.32 -11.73 8.01
C ASP A 13 -8.96 -13.12 7.98
N THR A 14 -9.50 -13.48 6.84
CA THR A 14 -9.97 -14.86 6.59
C THR A 14 -8.84 -15.77 6.13
N VAL A 15 -7.71 -15.18 5.69
CA VAL A 15 -6.49 -15.90 5.32
C VAL A 15 -5.65 -16.12 6.57
N THR A 16 -5.28 -17.38 6.84
CA THR A 16 -4.51 -17.74 8.03
C THR A 16 -3.00 -17.75 7.76
N LEU A 17 -2.21 -17.60 8.82
CA LEU A 17 -0.74 -17.68 8.73
C LEU A 17 -0.28 -19.06 8.22
N GLU A 18 -0.98 -20.14 8.59
CA GLU A 18 -0.71 -21.49 8.09
C GLU A 18 -0.90 -21.60 6.57
N GLN A 19 -1.94 -20.95 6.03
CA GLN A 19 -2.15 -20.88 4.58
C GLN A 19 -1.07 -20.08 3.89
N ILE A 20 -0.69 -18.92 4.45
CA ILE A 20 0.40 -18.07 3.91
C ILE A 20 1.71 -18.85 3.88
N ARG A 21 2.04 -19.57 4.95
CA ARG A 21 3.26 -20.38 5.03
C ARG A 21 3.33 -21.48 3.97
N GLN A 22 2.19 -21.95 3.47
CA GLN A 22 2.12 -22.98 2.41
C GLN A 22 2.36 -22.40 1.00
N ILE A 23 2.39 -21.08 0.84
CA ILE A 23 2.68 -20.46 -0.47
C ILE A 23 4.18 -20.61 -0.76
N PRO A 24 4.58 -21.26 -1.87
CA PRO A 24 5.99 -21.47 -2.17
C PRO A 24 6.79 -20.17 -2.26
N GLY A 25 7.88 -20.09 -1.50
CA GLY A 25 8.79 -18.94 -1.50
C GLY A 25 8.34 -17.73 -0.69
N VAL A 26 7.20 -17.78 -0.01
CA VAL A 26 6.80 -16.76 0.97
C VAL A 26 7.42 -17.09 2.32
N THR A 27 8.15 -16.13 2.90
CA THR A 27 8.87 -16.28 4.16
C THR A 27 8.43 -15.29 5.22
N GLY A 28 7.87 -14.16 4.82
CA GLY A 28 7.45 -13.12 5.72
C GLY A 28 6.06 -12.58 5.43
N VAL A 29 5.54 -11.82 6.38
CA VAL A 29 4.27 -11.11 6.25
C VAL A 29 4.46 -9.60 6.41
N ILE A 30 3.60 -8.87 5.72
CA ILE A 30 3.37 -7.45 5.94
C ILE A 30 2.06 -7.33 6.71
N THR A 31 2.09 -6.71 7.89
CA THR A 31 0.94 -6.69 8.80
C THR A 31 0.76 -5.34 9.49
N THR A 32 -0.21 -5.23 10.39
CA THR A 32 -0.49 -4.01 11.15
C THR A 32 -1.22 -4.34 12.46
N LEU A 33 -1.20 -3.43 13.42
CA LEU A 33 -2.14 -3.43 14.56
C LEU A 33 -3.45 -2.76 14.11
N TYR A 34 -4.38 -3.57 13.62
CA TYR A 34 -5.63 -3.10 13.01
C TYR A 34 -6.63 -2.53 14.02
N ASP A 35 -6.49 -2.88 15.30
CA ASP A 35 -7.35 -2.43 16.41
C ASP A 35 -6.97 -1.05 16.94
N THR A 36 -5.83 -0.47 16.53
CA THR A 36 -5.35 0.79 17.07
C THR A 36 -5.88 1.97 16.26
N THR A 37 -6.49 2.94 16.95
CA THR A 37 -7.01 4.15 16.32
C THR A 37 -5.88 4.98 15.68
N PRO A 38 -6.06 5.53 14.46
CA PRO A 38 -5.08 6.42 13.86
C PRO A 38 -4.67 7.56 14.79
N GLY A 39 -3.35 7.73 15.01
CA GLY A 39 -2.80 8.76 15.89
C GLY A 39 -2.56 8.32 17.33
N GLU A 40 -3.01 7.14 17.73
CA GLU A 40 -2.63 6.54 19.02
C GLU A 40 -1.27 5.87 18.95
N VAL A 41 -0.58 5.80 20.10
CA VAL A 41 0.69 5.09 20.22
C VAL A 41 0.47 3.59 20.22
N TRP A 42 1.18 2.87 19.38
CA TRP A 42 1.27 1.42 19.45
C TRP A 42 2.16 1.03 20.63
N THR A 43 1.61 0.31 21.60
CA THR A 43 2.40 -0.14 22.74
C THR A 43 3.38 -1.22 22.32
N ARG A 44 4.53 -1.29 23.00
CA ARG A 44 5.53 -2.32 22.72
C ARG A 44 4.99 -3.72 22.96
N GLU A 45 4.15 -3.89 23.97
CA GLU A 45 3.50 -5.16 24.30
C GLU A 45 2.58 -5.65 23.17
N ALA A 46 1.82 -4.74 22.55
CA ALA A 46 0.93 -5.09 21.42
C ALA A 46 1.75 -5.49 20.18
N ILE A 47 2.84 -4.76 19.90
CA ILE A 47 3.76 -5.09 18.77
C ILE A 47 4.42 -6.44 19.03
N HIS A 48 4.90 -6.68 20.27
CA HIS A 48 5.53 -7.94 20.67
C HIS A 48 4.57 -9.13 20.51
N ALA A 49 3.34 -8.99 20.99
CA ALA A 49 2.32 -10.04 20.87
C ALA A 49 2.00 -10.37 19.39
N LEU A 50 1.92 -9.34 18.52
CA LEU A 50 1.75 -9.55 17.08
C LEU A 50 2.95 -10.30 16.47
N LYS A 51 4.17 -9.93 16.86
CA LYS A 51 5.40 -10.60 16.43
C LYS A 51 5.43 -12.07 16.85
N GLU A 52 5.14 -12.35 18.12
CA GLU A 52 5.07 -13.74 18.64
C GLU A 52 4.02 -14.57 17.87
N GLU A 53 2.84 -14.01 17.57
CA GLU A 53 1.80 -14.70 16.80
C GLU A 53 2.30 -15.10 15.41
N VAL A 54 3.00 -14.19 14.71
CA VAL A 54 3.56 -14.45 13.39
C VAL A 54 4.68 -15.49 13.46
N GLU A 55 5.63 -15.32 14.37
CA GLU A 55 6.80 -16.20 14.52
C GLU A 55 6.41 -17.62 14.94
N ALA A 56 5.35 -17.79 15.73
CA ALA A 56 4.81 -19.09 16.10
C ALA A 56 4.34 -19.91 14.88
N SER A 57 3.98 -19.25 13.77
CA SER A 57 3.62 -19.92 12.52
C SER A 57 4.85 -20.32 11.66
N GLY A 58 6.05 -19.87 12.03
CA GLY A 58 7.29 -20.06 11.28
C GLY A 58 7.48 -19.05 10.13
N LEU A 59 6.74 -17.93 10.17
CA LEU A 59 6.94 -16.74 9.35
C LEU A 59 7.59 -15.64 10.21
N HIS A 60 7.94 -14.50 9.62
CA HIS A 60 8.38 -13.30 10.35
C HIS A 60 7.69 -12.04 9.82
N ILE A 61 7.74 -10.95 10.58
CA ILE A 61 7.23 -9.65 10.14
C ILE A 61 8.32 -8.97 9.31
N SER A 62 8.09 -8.84 8.00
CA SER A 62 9.01 -8.15 7.08
C SER A 62 8.77 -6.64 7.05
N GLY A 63 7.64 -6.18 7.54
CA GLY A 63 7.31 -4.77 7.63
C GLY A 63 5.88 -4.52 8.10
N ILE A 64 5.63 -3.28 8.42
CA ILE A 64 4.32 -2.77 8.84
C ILE A 64 3.67 -2.00 7.69
N GLU A 65 2.42 -2.29 7.42
CA GLU A 65 1.58 -1.53 6.51
C GLU A 65 0.14 -1.47 7.04
N SER A 66 -0.28 -0.37 7.70
CA SER A 66 0.44 0.88 7.93
C SER A 66 0.41 1.25 9.41
N VAL A 67 1.32 2.10 9.83
CA VAL A 67 1.04 3.00 10.95
C VAL A 67 0.30 4.19 10.34
N ASN A 68 -1.01 4.28 10.58
CA ASN A 68 -1.85 5.29 9.93
C ASN A 68 -1.52 6.70 10.41
N ILE A 69 -1.30 7.62 9.46
CA ILE A 69 -1.03 9.02 9.76
C ILE A 69 -2.34 9.76 10.01
N HIS A 70 -2.47 10.37 11.19
CA HIS A 70 -3.65 11.14 11.57
C HIS A 70 -3.85 12.36 10.65
N ASP A 71 -5.12 12.69 10.32
CA ASP A 71 -5.44 13.79 9.42
C ASP A 71 -4.94 15.16 9.90
N ALA A 72 -4.84 15.38 11.21
CA ALA A 72 -4.22 16.57 11.80
C ALA A 72 -2.81 16.86 11.26
N ILE A 73 -2.02 15.83 11.01
CA ILE A 73 -0.67 15.94 10.43
C ILE A 73 -0.78 16.35 8.95
N LYS A 74 -1.65 15.69 8.20
CA LYS A 74 -1.84 15.94 6.76
C LYS A 74 -2.40 17.35 6.48
N ILE A 75 -3.32 17.82 7.33
CA ILE A 75 -3.92 19.16 7.26
C ILE A 75 -2.95 20.25 7.76
N GLY A 76 -2.06 19.88 8.70
CA GLY A 76 -1.17 20.81 9.39
C GLY A 76 -1.89 21.60 10.47
N SER A 77 -2.83 20.97 11.19
CA SER A 77 -3.56 21.59 12.28
C SER A 77 -2.69 21.85 13.53
N PRO A 78 -3.10 22.73 14.45
CA PRO A 78 -2.31 23.08 15.64
C PRO A 78 -1.96 21.88 16.55
N ASP A 79 -2.81 20.85 16.59
CA ASP A 79 -2.65 19.65 17.42
C ASP A 79 -1.80 18.55 16.75
N ARG A 80 -1.28 18.78 15.52
CA ARG A 80 -0.45 17.81 14.80
C ARG A 80 0.78 17.35 15.57
N GLU A 81 1.33 18.20 16.45
CA GLU A 81 2.53 17.88 17.21
C GLU A 81 2.34 16.66 18.11
N GLN A 82 1.19 16.59 18.79
CA GLN A 82 0.82 15.45 19.61
C GLN A 82 0.80 14.14 18.80
N TYR A 83 0.22 14.17 17.60
CA TYR A 83 0.14 12.99 16.73
C TYR A 83 1.47 12.60 16.13
N ILE A 84 2.34 13.57 15.85
CA ILE A 84 3.72 13.32 15.42
C ILE A 84 4.54 12.69 16.56
N ASP A 85 4.42 13.19 17.77
CA ASP A 85 5.11 12.62 18.94
C ASP A 85 4.64 11.20 19.24
N ASN A 86 3.33 10.91 19.11
CA ASN A 86 2.78 9.56 19.19
C ASN A 86 3.33 8.63 18.09
N TYR A 87 3.47 9.16 16.87
CA TYR A 87 4.05 8.42 15.75
C TYR A 87 5.54 8.08 16.01
N ILE A 88 6.30 9.04 16.52
CA ILE A 88 7.71 8.85 16.92
C ILE A 88 7.83 7.77 17.99
N GLU A 89 6.95 7.77 19.00
CA GLU A 89 6.99 6.75 20.03
C GLU A 89 6.64 5.35 19.48
N THR A 90 5.68 5.27 18.55
CA THR A 90 5.37 4.03 17.82
C THR A 90 6.59 3.51 17.04
N LEU A 91 7.31 4.39 16.33
CA LEU A 91 8.53 4.00 15.60
C LEU A 91 9.61 3.47 16.55
N LYS A 92 9.82 4.09 17.71
CA LYS A 92 10.75 3.57 18.72
C LYS A 92 10.37 2.17 19.20
N HIS A 93 9.07 1.92 19.40
CA HIS A 93 8.59 0.61 19.81
C HIS A 93 8.80 -0.44 18.71
N LEU A 94 8.55 -0.10 17.43
CA LEU A 94 8.83 -0.98 16.30
C LEU A 94 10.32 -1.31 16.20
N GLY A 95 11.20 -0.30 16.31
CA GLY A 95 12.64 -0.52 16.26
C GLY A 95 13.16 -1.40 17.41
N LYS A 96 12.60 -1.25 18.63
CA LYS A 96 12.93 -2.12 19.77
C LYS A 96 12.46 -3.56 19.59
N GLU A 97 11.49 -3.82 18.73
CA GLU A 97 11.02 -5.16 18.35
C GLU A 97 11.66 -5.66 17.04
N ASP A 98 12.71 -4.97 16.57
CA ASP A 98 13.46 -5.37 15.35
C ASP A 98 12.60 -5.35 14.08
N ILE A 99 11.72 -4.36 13.96
CA ILE A 99 10.87 -4.12 12.79
C ILE A 99 11.33 -2.83 12.13
N HIS A 100 11.93 -2.94 10.94
CA HIS A 100 12.70 -1.88 10.29
C HIS A 100 12.09 -1.33 9.00
N LEU A 101 10.84 -1.71 8.67
CA LEU A 101 10.13 -1.19 7.50
C LEU A 101 8.73 -0.76 7.88
N VAL A 102 8.38 0.48 7.53
CA VAL A 102 7.03 1.04 7.69
C VAL A 102 6.55 1.61 6.37
N CYS A 103 5.61 0.91 5.74
CA CYS A 103 4.81 1.44 4.63
C CYS A 103 3.72 2.34 5.19
N TYR A 104 3.56 3.53 4.62
CA TYR A 104 2.54 4.50 5.01
C TYR A 104 2.01 5.25 3.79
N ASN A 105 0.87 5.89 3.91
CA ASN A 105 0.34 6.80 2.90
C ASN A 105 0.09 8.20 3.48
N PHE A 106 -0.03 9.19 2.59
CA PHE A 106 -0.33 10.58 2.96
C PHE A 106 -1.60 11.09 2.24
N MET A 107 -2.49 10.15 1.90
CA MET A 107 -3.72 10.41 1.17
C MET A 107 -4.74 11.16 2.04
N PRO A 108 -5.30 12.29 1.56
CA PRO A 108 -6.40 12.98 2.23
C PRO A 108 -7.67 12.15 2.27
N VAL A 109 -8.34 12.11 3.40
CA VAL A 109 -9.64 11.48 3.69
C VAL A 109 -9.67 9.99 3.39
N PHE A 110 -9.58 9.59 2.13
CA PHE A 110 -9.66 8.21 1.68
C PHE A 110 -8.26 7.66 1.36
N ASP A 111 -8.04 6.41 1.70
CA ASP A 111 -6.92 5.60 1.22
C ASP A 111 -7.13 5.28 -0.28
N TRP A 112 -6.90 4.06 -0.75
CA TRP A 112 -7.23 3.71 -2.12
C TRP A 112 -8.75 3.81 -2.37
N THR A 113 -9.12 4.20 -3.59
CA THR A 113 -10.52 4.42 -3.98
C THR A 113 -10.93 3.48 -5.10
N ARG A 114 -12.07 2.79 -4.93
CA ARG A 114 -12.71 1.95 -5.95
C ARG A 114 -14.20 2.27 -5.98
N THR A 115 -14.81 2.09 -7.15
CA THR A 115 -16.24 2.31 -7.36
C THR A 115 -17.04 1.01 -7.30
N GLU A 116 -16.39 -0.12 -7.49
CA GLU A 116 -16.94 -1.45 -7.36
C GLU A 116 -15.93 -2.37 -6.66
N LEU A 117 -16.38 -3.10 -5.63
CA LEU A 117 -15.52 -4.03 -4.90
C LEU A 117 -15.64 -5.48 -5.41
N ALA A 118 -16.63 -5.77 -6.22
CA ALA A 118 -16.93 -7.12 -6.70
C ALA A 118 -17.45 -7.12 -8.15
N ARG A 119 -16.79 -6.37 -9.05
CA ARG A 119 -17.12 -6.42 -10.49
C ARG A 119 -16.91 -7.81 -11.02
N VAL A 120 -17.96 -8.38 -11.63
CA VAL A 120 -17.91 -9.73 -12.19
C VAL A 120 -17.23 -9.72 -13.56
N ARG A 121 -16.20 -10.53 -13.72
CA ARG A 121 -15.48 -10.75 -15.00
C ARG A 121 -16.13 -11.89 -15.81
N PRO A 122 -15.83 -11.97 -17.13
CA PRO A 122 -16.39 -13.03 -18.00
C PRO A 122 -16.08 -14.47 -17.54
N ASP A 123 -15.00 -14.68 -16.80
CA ASP A 123 -14.61 -15.99 -16.25
C ASP A 123 -15.32 -16.34 -14.94
N GLY A 124 -16.19 -15.44 -14.44
CA GLY A 124 -16.92 -15.59 -13.18
C GLY A 124 -16.14 -15.16 -11.94
N SER A 125 -14.88 -14.73 -12.07
CA SER A 125 -14.14 -14.11 -10.96
C SER A 125 -14.70 -12.72 -10.66
N THR A 126 -14.45 -12.21 -9.43
CA THR A 126 -14.78 -10.83 -9.09
C THR A 126 -13.52 -10.04 -8.75
N VAL A 127 -13.55 -8.73 -9.03
CA VAL A 127 -12.40 -7.83 -8.91
C VAL A 127 -12.80 -6.47 -8.35
N LEU A 128 -11.84 -5.78 -7.76
CA LEU A 128 -11.92 -4.36 -7.48
C LEU A 128 -11.87 -3.59 -8.81
N ALA A 129 -12.71 -2.56 -8.96
CA ALA A 129 -12.73 -1.75 -10.15
C ALA A 129 -12.98 -0.26 -9.85
N TYR A 130 -12.50 0.59 -10.75
CA TYR A 130 -12.65 2.02 -10.68
C TYR A 130 -13.19 2.59 -11.99
N LYS A 131 -14.09 3.53 -11.90
CA LYS A 131 -14.62 4.28 -13.03
C LYS A 131 -14.87 5.73 -12.62
N GLN A 132 -14.17 6.68 -13.26
CA GLN A 132 -14.28 8.11 -12.94
C GLN A 132 -15.71 8.63 -13.06
N SER A 133 -16.43 8.25 -14.11
CA SER A 133 -17.83 8.70 -14.27
C SER A 133 -18.77 8.25 -13.15
N ALA A 134 -18.45 7.16 -12.45
CA ALA A 134 -19.19 6.75 -11.25
C ALA A 134 -18.80 7.62 -10.06
N VAL A 135 -17.53 7.99 -9.90
CA VAL A 135 -17.07 8.93 -8.89
C VAL A 135 -17.72 10.30 -9.07
N ASP A 136 -17.74 10.81 -10.31
CA ASP A 136 -18.32 12.12 -10.64
C ASP A 136 -19.84 12.21 -10.35
N ALA A 137 -20.51 11.06 -10.39
CA ALA A 137 -21.94 10.94 -10.09
C ALA A 137 -22.22 10.78 -8.58
N LEU A 138 -21.20 10.55 -7.76
CA LEU A 138 -21.36 10.31 -6.33
C LEU A 138 -21.22 11.58 -5.51
N VAL A 139 -22.05 11.69 -4.48
CA VAL A 139 -21.78 12.59 -3.36
C VAL A 139 -20.86 11.84 -2.41
N PRO A 140 -19.68 12.38 -2.05
CA PRO A 140 -18.69 11.67 -1.24
C PRO A 140 -19.25 11.02 0.03
N GLU A 141 -20.20 11.70 0.69
CA GLU A 141 -20.86 11.24 1.91
C GLU A 141 -21.72 9.98 1.71
N LYS A 142 -22.17 9.71 0.47
CA LYS A 142 -22.98 8.53 0.14
C LYS A 142 -22.13 7.35 -0.37
N MET A 143 -20.86 7.58 -0.68
CA MET A 143 -19.96 6.54 -1.21
C MET A 143 -19.74 5.41 -0.19
N PHE A 144 -19.69 5.75 1.10
CA PHE A 144 -19.57 4.78 2.18
C PHE A 144 -20.72 3.75 2.20
N GLU A 145 -21.98 4.22 2.01
CA GLU A 145 -23.14 3.32 2.00
C GLU A 145 -23.07 2.31 0.86
N SER A 146 -22.57 2.74 -0.29
CA SER A 146 -22.41 1.88 -1.47
C SER A 146 -21.29 0.83 -1.27
N ILE A 147 -20.14 1.25 -0.75
CA ILE A 147 -18.96 0.40 -0.58
C ILE A 147 -19.16 -0.57 0.59
N ALA A 148 -19.76 -0.15 1.69
CA ALA A 148 -19.97 -0.98 2.87
C ALA A 148 -20.84 -2.23 2.55
N GLY A 149 -21.78 -2.14 1.60
CA GLY A 149 -22.58 -3.27 1.14
C GLY A 149 -21.78 -4.36 0.43
N ASP A 150 -20.72 -4.00 -0.26
CA ASP A 150 -19.93 -4.90 -1.12
C ASP A 150 -18.68 -5.48 -0.42
N ALA A 151 -18.35 -4.99 0.78
CA ALA A 151 -17.10 -5.35 1.48
C ALA A 151 -17.13 -6.70 2.20
N ASN A 152 -18.17 -7.52 2.04
CA ASN A 152 -18.36 -8.81 2.74
C ASN A 152 -18.24 -8.71 4.28
N GLY A 153 -18.61 -7.56 4.85
CA GLY A 153 -18.49 -7.27 6.28
C GLY A 153 -17.07 -6.89 6.75
N ALA A 154 -16.10 -6.80 5.84
CA ALA A 154 -14.76 -6.34 6.17
C ALA A 154 -14.70 -4.82 6.31
N ILE A 155 -13.82 -4.32 7.18
CA ILE A 155 -13.47 -2.91 7.28
C ILE A 155 -12.27 -2.67 6.37
N LEU A 156 -12.43 -1.81 5.37
CA LEU A 156 -11.35 -1.47 4.46
C LEU A 156 -10.44 -0.38 5.07
N PRO A 157 -9.11 -0.43 4.82
CA PRO A 157 -8.20 0.60 5.28
C PRO A 157 -8.60 2.00 4.78
N GLY A 158 -8.66 2.97 5.70
CA GLY A 158 -9.12 4.33 5.41
C GLY A 158 -10.64 4.50 5.32
N TRP A 159 -11.41 3.42 5.51
CA TRP A 159 -12.88 3.39 5.45
C TRP A 159 -13.49 2.97 6.79
N GLU A 160 -12.81 3.19 7.88
CA GLU A 160 -13.29 2.86 9.22
C GLU A 160 -14.61 3.61 9.52
N PRO A 161 -15.62 2.97 10.12
CA PRO A 161 -16.95 3.57 10.35
C PRO A 161 -16.92 4.89 11.11
N GLU A 162 -16.04 5.02 12.10
CA GLU A 162 -15.88 6.24 12.89
C GLU A 162 -15.33 7.40 12.05
N ARG A 163 -14.42 7.10 11.13
CA ARG A 163 -13.88 8.08 10.19
C ARG A 163 -14.94 8.53 9.20
N MET A 164 -15.73 7.59 8.69
CA MET A 164 -16.80 7.89 7.73
C MET A 164 -17.95 8.71 8.34
N ALA A 165 -18.24 8.53 9.62
CA ALA A 165 -19.20 9.38 10.32
C ALA A 165 -18.78 10.88 10.33
N LYS A 166 -17.48 11.14 10.20
CA LYS A 166 -16.89 12.50 10.18
C LYS A 166 -16.45 12.95 8.79
N VAL A 167 -16.79 12.22 7.74
CA VAL A 167 -16.31 12.50 6.37
C VAL A 167 -16.56 13.93 5.91
N LYS A 168 -17.72 14.51 6.23
CA LYS A 168 -18.03 15.89 5.89
C LYS A 168 -17.12 16.89 6.60
N GLU A 169 -16.84 16.67 7.88
CA GLU A 169 -15.92 17.50 8.67
C GLU A 169 -14.50 17.40 8.11
N LEU A 170 -14.09 16.22 7.67
CA LEU A 170 -12.80 16.01 7.02
C LEU A 170 -12.73 16.77 5.68
N PHE A 171 -13.74 16.67 4.82
CA PHE A 171 -13.75 17.44 3.58
C PHE A 171 -13.66 18.95 3.83
N ASP A 172 -14.39 19.45 4.81
CA ASP A 172 -14.33 20.87 5.21
C ASP A 172 -12.92 21.24 5.72
N ALA A 173 -12.26 20.37 6.47
CA ALA A 173 -10.90 20.59 6.96
C ALA A 173 -9.85 20.61 5.85
N TYR A 174 -10.03 19.79 4.80
CA TYR A 174 -9.12 19.77 3.63
C TYR A 174 -9.42 20.89 2.61
N ARG A 175 -10.49 21.68 2.75
CA ARG A 175 -10.90 22.71 1.77
C ARG A 175 -9.79 23.70 1.39
N ASN A 176 -8.87 23.98 2.32
CA ASN A 176 -7.76 24.90 2.14
C ASN A 176 -6.39 24.17 2.06
N VAL A 177 -6.41 22.90 1.74
CA VAL A 177 -5.19 22.09 1.55
C VAL A 177 -5.09 21.74 0.08
N ASP A 178 -4.23 22.45 -0.62
CA ASP A 178 -3.80 22.14 -1.99
C ASP A 178 -2.56 21.23 -1.99
N ASP A 179 -2.07 20.90 -3.17
CA ASP A 179 -0.88 20.04 -3.35
C ASP A 179 0.34 20.63 -2.65
N GLU A 180 0.58 21.95 -2.75
CA GLU A 180 1.72 22.62 -2.12
C GLU A 180 1.65 22.57 -0.60
N LYS A 181 0.48 22.79 -0.05
CA LYS A 181 0.24 22.69 1.39
C LYS A 181 0.41 21.24 1.87
N LEU A 182 -0.07 20.27 1.09
CA LEU A 182 0.08 18.86 1.43
C LEU A 182 1.55 18.44 1.38
N PHE A 183 2.32 18.87 0.37
CA PHE A 183 3.77 18.68 0.33
C PHE A 183 4.49 19.33 1.51
N ALA A 184 4.11 20.53 1.88
CA ALA A 184 4.71 21.23 3.03
C ALA A 184 4.46 20.48 4.34
N ASN A 185 3.24 19.94 4.52
CA ASN A 185 2.89 19.15 5.69
C ASN A 185 3.61 17.79 5.71
N LEU A 186 3.74 17.12 4.55
CA LEU A 186 4.53 15.90 4.41
C LEU A 186 6.02 16.16 4.74
N LYS A 187 6.59 17.23 4.21
CA LYS A 187 7.96 17.62 4.54
C LYS A 187 8.15 17.79 6.03
N TYR A 188 7.27 18.56 6.68
CA TYR A 188 7.33 18.78 8.11
C TYR A 188 7.27 17.49 8.91
N PHE A 189 6.34 16.60 8.56
CA PHE A 189 6.23 15.28 9.18
C PHE A 189 7.53 14.47 9.03
N LEU A 190 8.07 14.37 7.81
CA LEU A 190 9.29 13.62 7.54
C LEU A 190 10.49 14.20 8.32
N GLU A 191 10.68 15.52 8.34
CA GLU A 191 11.75 16.17 9.10
C GLU A 191 11.69 15.84 10.60
N ARG A 192 10.48 15.69 11.15
CA ARG A 192 10.28 15.36 12.57
C ARG A 192 10.56 13.89 12.88
N ILE A 193 10.26 12.96 11.97
CA ILE A 193 10.43 11.52 12.22
C ILE A 193 11.80 10.97 11.78
N MET A 194 12.52 11.61 10.85
CA MET A 194 13.81 11.09 10.37
C MET A 194 14.84 10.86 11.46
N PRO A 195 14.97 11.70 12.51
CA PRO A 195 15.91 11.41 13.60
C PRO A 195 15.68 10.04 14.27
N VAL A 196 14.42 9.66 14.55
CA VAL A 196 14.11 8.35 15.14
C VAL A 196 14.27 7.23 14.10
N CYS A 197 13.96 7.47 12.84
CA CYS A 197 14.20 6.49 11.78
C CYS A 197 15.69 6.15 11.65
N ASN A 198 16.56 7.15 11.71
CA ASN A 198 18.02 6.96 11.70
C ASN A 198 18.52 6.24 12.98
N GLU A 199 17.96 6.57 14.16
CA GLU A 199 18.36 5.95 15.44
C GLU A 199 18.03 4.44 15.47
N TYR A 200 16.89 4.06 14.92
CA TYR A 200 16.39 2.67 14.96
C TYR A 200 16.47 1.93 13.62
N ASP A 201 17.14 2.51 12.62
CA ASP A 201 17.27 1.96 11.24
C ASP A 201 15.91 1.60 10.62
N ILE A 202 14.92 2.48 10.73
CA ILE A 202 13.58 2.26 10.19
C ILE A 202 13.44 2.93 8.82
N LYS A 203 13.21 2.15 7.80
CA LYS A 203 12.90 2.61 6.44
C LYS A 203 11.43 2.99 6.33
N MET A 204 11.18 4.28 6.10
CA MET A 204 9.85 4.80 5.79
C MET A 204 9.58 4.67 4.30
N ALA A 205 8.54 3.97 3.93
CA ALA A 205 8.18 3.67 2.54
C ALA A 205 6.81 4.25 2.20
N ILE A 206 6.76 5.47 1.63
CA ILE A 206 5.48 6.08 1.26
C ILE A 206 4.81 5.29 0.12
N HIS A 207 3.55 4.92 0.32
CA HIS A 207 2.72 4.30 -0.71
C HIS A 207 2.19 5.37 -1.66
N PRO A 208 2.19 5.14 -2.99
CA PRO A 208 1.60 6.07 -3.96
C PRO A 208 0.10 6.22 -3.76
N ASP A 209 -0.42 7.35 -4.19
CA ASP A 209 -1.84 7.60 -4.23
C ASP A 209 -2.54 6.63 -5.20
N ASP A 210 -3.72 6.14 -4.83
CA ASP A 210 -4.47 5.17 -5.62
C ASP A 210 -5.97 5.57 -5.71
N PRO A 211 -6.42 6.04 -6.88
CA PRO A 211 -5.66 6.24 -8.13
C PRO A 211 -4.68 7.42 -8.06
N ALA A 212 -3.73 7.45 -8.99
CA ALA A 212 -2.68 8.46 -9.07
C ALA A 212 -3.17 9.78 -9.71
N TRP A 213 -4.31 10.29 -9.23
CA TRP A 213 -4.89 11.61 -9.58
C TRP A 213 -5.84 12.07 -8.48
N SER A 214 -6.21 13.36 -8.50
CA SER A 214 -7.17 13.95 -7.57
C SER A 214 -8.53 13.26 -7.64
N VAL A 215 -9.10 12.89 -6.50
CA VAL A 215 -10.43 12.29 -6.37
C VAL A 215 -11.26 13.16 -5.45
N PHE A 216 -12.50 13.49 -5.83
CA PHE A 216 -13.39 14.39 -5.10
C PHE A 216 -12.82 15.79 -4.84
N GLY A 217 -11.89 16.25 -5.67
CA GLY A 217 -11.23 17.54 -5.47
C GLY A 217 -10.18 17.55 -4.34
N LEU A 218 -9.89 16.39 -3.74
CA LEU A 218 -8.84 16.26 -2.74
C LEU A 218 -7.46 16.16 -3.42
N PRO A 219 -6.41 16.80 -2.88
CA PRO A 219 -5.08 16.72 -3.45
C PRO A 219 -4.50 15.32 -3.39
N ARG A 220 -3.72 14.93 -4.40
CA ARG A 220 -2.96 13.68 -4.47
C ARG A 220 -1.56 14.02 -4.96
N ILE A 221 -0.52 13.72 -4.16
CA ILE A 221 0.83 14.23 -4.40
C ILE A 221 1.87 13.15 -4.71
N ILE A 222 1.59 11.89 -4.43
CA ILE A 222 2.52 10.77 -4.73
C ILE A 222 1.99 10.02 -5.96
N ILE A 223 1.99 10.67 -7.12
CA ILE A 223 1.26 10.24 -8.32
C ILE A 223 2.15 9.97 -9.54
N ASN A 224 3.39 10.46 -9.54
CA ASN A 224 4.31 10.34 -10.67
C ASN A 224 5.77 10.47 -10.22
N LYS A 225 6.68 10.20 -11.16
CA LYS A 225 8.13 10.27 -10.95
C LYS A 225 8.60 11.63 -10.43
N GLU A 226 8.12 12.72 -11.01
CA GLU A 226 8.53 14.07 -10.64
C GLU A 226 8.20 14.39 -9.18
N ASN A 227 7.00 14.09 -8.75
CA ASN A 227 6.54 14.33 -7.39
C ASN A 227 7.29 13.49 -6.37
N ILE A 228 7.63 12.25 -6.71
CA ILE A 228 8.43 11.38 -5.82
C ILE A 228 9.85 11.94 -5.68
N LEU A 229 10.50 12.30 -6.78
CA LEU A 229 11.84 12.89 -6.74
C LEU A 229 11.84 14.21 -5.98
N ARG A 230 10.76 15.00 -6.09
CA ARG A 230 10.54 16.19 -5.27
C ARG A 230 10.49 15.84 -3.78
N MET A 231 9.70 14.85 -3.40
CA MET A 231 9.56 14.38 -2.01
C MET A 231 10.92 13.92 -1.44
N MET A 232 11.66 13.11 -2.20
CA MET A 232 12.98 12.65 -1.79
C MET A 232 13.97 13.80 -1.61
N LYS A 233 13.94 14.81 -2.50
CA LYS A 233 14.80 15.98 -2.41
C LYS A 233 14.43 16.91 -1.25
N MET A 234 13.15 16.96 -0.87
CA MET A 234 12.71 17.79 0.27
C MET A 234 13.30 17.32 1.60
N VAL A 235 13.44 15.99 1.75
CA VAL A 235 14.07 15.34 2.92
C VAL A 235 14.98 14.25 2.38
N ASP A 236 16.22 14.62 2.07
CA ASP A 236 17.21 13.72 1.47
C ASP A 236 17.89 12.86 2.55
N ASP A 237 17.19 11.82 2.94
CA ASP A 237 17.63 10.85 3.94
C ASP A 237 17.43 9.44 3.39
N PRO A 238 18.38 8.51 3.53
CA PRO A 238 18.26 7.15 3.01
C PRO A 238 17.09 6.36 3.61
N HIS A 239 16.60 6.73 4.80
CA HIS A 239 15.42 6.10 5.41
C HIS A 239 14.10 6.66 4.85
N ASN A 240 14.12 7.77 4.12
CA ASN A 240 12.96 8.31 3.40
C ASN A 240 12.91 7.75 1.98
N GLY A 241 12.01 6.81 1.74
CA GLY A 241 11.86 6.15 0.45
C GLY A 241 10.41 5.85 0.10
N VAL A 242 10.22 4.93 -0.81
CA VAL A 242 8.90 4.61 -1.36
C VAL A 242 8.57 3.13 -1.26
N THR A 243 7.27 2.85 -1.17
CA THR A 243 6.67 1.61 -1.63
C THR A 243 6.39 1.76 -3.11
N PHE A 244 7.07 1.00 -3.96
CA PHE A 244 6.77 1.01 -5.38
C PHE A 244 5.58 0.10 -5.65
N CYS A 245 4.40 0.68 -5.89
CA CYS A 245 3.19 -0.07 -6.25
C CYS A 245 2.91 0.06 -7.74
N SER A 246 3.09 -1.03 -8.51
CA SER A 246 2.85 -1.03 -9.95
C SER A 246 1.40 -0.70 -10.30
N GLY A 247 0.45 -1.19 -9.50
CA GLY A 247 -0.97 -0.90 -9.72
C GLY A 247 -1.30 0.57 -9.50
N SER A 248 -0.88 1.16 -8.37
CA SER A 248 -1.22 2.54 -8.03
C SER A 248 -0.56 3.54 -8.98
N TYR A 249 0.77 3.48 -9.19
CA TYR A 249 1.43 4.34 -10.17
C TYR A 249 0.92 4.11 -11.59
N GLY A 250 0.64 2.85 -11.94
CA GLY A 250 0.15 2.48 -13.26
C GLY A 250 -1.27 2.94 -13.56
N THR A 251 -2.06 3.40 -12.56
CA THR A 251 -3.35 4.05 -12.84
C THR A 251 -3.16 5.30 -13.70
N ASN A 252 -2.05 6.02 -13.55
CA ASN A 252 -1.66 7.09 -14.46
C ASN A 252 -0.88 6.50 -15.64
N LEU A 253 -1.52 6.45 -16.82
CA LEU A 253 -0.95 5.85 -18.03
C LEU A 253 0.26 6.62 -18.60
N GLU A 254 0.57 7.82 -18.11
CA GLU A 254 1.78 8.57 -18.46
C GLU A 254 3.02 8.09 -17.68
N ASN A 255 2.84 7.28 -16.65
CA ASN A 255 3.94 6.74 -15.86
C ASN A 255 4.60 5.54 -16.58
N ASP A 256 5.86 5.70 -16.94
CA ASP A 256 6.72 4.57 -17.35
C ASP A 256 7.24 3.86 -16.10
N LEU A 257 6.59 2.76 -15.71
CA LEU A 257 6.88 2.04 -14.47
C LEU A 257 8.32 1.50 -14.41
N PRO A 258 8.88 0.85 -15.46
CA PRO A 258 10.27 0.43 -15.47
C PRO A 258 11.27 1.59 -15.35
N ASP A 259 11.02 2.72 -16.03
CA ASP A 259 11.87 3.92 -15.91
C ASP A 259 11.80 4.54 -14.51
N MET A 260 10.61 4.59 -13.91
CA MET A 260 10.44 5.03 -12.52
C MET A 260 11.27 4.17 -11.56
N ILE A 261 11.19 2.84 -11.66
CA ILE A 261 11.97 1.91 -10.83
C ILE A 261 13.46 2.22 -10.94
N ARG A 262 13.99 2.31 -12.18
CA ARG A 262 15.42 2.60 -12.40
C ARG A 262 15.84 3.96 -11.87
N SER A 263 14.93 4.94 -11.90
CA SER A 263 15.19 6.31 -11.40
C SER A 263 15.22 6.37 -9.87
N LEU A 264 14.45 5.53 -9.19
CA LEU A 264 14.30 5.54 -7.72
C LEU A 264 15.34 4.67 -7.00
N LYS A 265 15.84 3.61 -7.65
CA LYS A 265 16.93 2.74 -7.15
C LYS A 265 16.84 2.45 -5.63
N ASP A 266 17.87 2.87 -4.89
CA ASP A 266 18.06 2.60 -3.46
C ASP A 266 16.97 3.19 -2.54
N ARG A 267 16.03 3.95 -3.10
CA ARG A 267 14.91 4.52 -2.35
C ARG A 267 13.61 3.71 -2.47
N ILE A 268 13.65 2.58 -3.19
CA ILE A 268 12.55 1.61 -3.16
C ILE A 268 12.80 0.69 -1.98
N HIS A 269 12.06 0.89 -0.88
CA HIS A 269 12.20 0.07 0.33
C HIS A 269 11.25 -1.11 0.34
N PHE A 270 10.16 -1.03 -0.39
CA PHE A 270 9.14 -2.06 -0.51
C PHE A 270 8.54 -2.05 -1.93
N ALA A 271 8.11 -3.20 -2.43
CA ALA A 271 7.47 -3.30 -3.73
C ALA A 271 6.13 -4.04 -3.67
N HIS A 272 5.12 -3.45 -4.29
CA HIS A 272 3.84 -4.09 -4.60
C HIS A 272 3.78 -4.33 -6.11
N VAL A 273 3.62 -5.57 -6.52
CA VAL A 273 3.52 -5.89 -7.95
C VAL A 273 2.18 -6.56 -8.22
N ARG A 274 1.30 -5.82 -8.87
CA ARG A 274 -0.01 -6.26 -9.33
C ARG A 274 -0.30 -5.71 -10.72
N ASN A 275 -1.28 -6.26 -11.40
CA ASN A 275 -1.68 -5.84 -12.73
C ASN A 275 -3.08 -5.24 -12.74
N LEU A 276 -3.31 -4.28 -13.59
CA LEU A 276 -4.61 -3.67 -13.87
C LEU A 276 -4.98 -3.90 -15.33
N LYS A 277 -6.26 -3.99 -15.62
CA LYS A 277 -6.79 -3.97 -16.97
C LYS A 277 -7.57 -2.69 -17.21
N PHE A 278 -7.10 -1.89 -18.16
CA PHE A 278 -7.79 -0.68 -18.57
C PHE A 278 -8.84 -0.98 -19.63
N HIS A 279 -10.02 -0.37 -19.47
CA HIS A 279 -11.09 -0.32 -20.47
C HIS A 279 -11.08 1.01 -21.21
N SER A 280 -10.69 2.08 -20.52
CA SER A 280 -10.42 3.42 -21.05
C SER A 280 -9.58 4.19 -20.05
N GLN A 281 -9.20 5.43 -20.35
CA GLN A 281 -8.57 6.32 -19.38
C GLN A 281 -9.49 6.48 -18.16
N GLN A 282 -8.95 6.26 -16.94
CA GLN A 282 -9.68 6.33 -15.68
C GLN A 282 -10.88 5.35 -15.54
N ASP A 283 -10.88 4.26 -16.33
CA ASP A 283 -11.77 3.10 -16.15
C ASP A 283 -10.92 1.83 -16.19
N PHE A 284 -10.74 1.20 -15.04
CA PHE A 284 -9.89 0.02 -14.91
C PHE A 284 -10.44 -0.97 -13.87
N GLU A 285 -9.95 -2.19 -13.95
CA GLU A 285 -10.20 -3.25 -12.97
C GLU A 285 -8.90 -3.97 -12.60
N GLU A 286 -8.88 -4.59 -11.42
CA GLU A 286 -7.79 -5.49 -11.05
C GLU A 286 -7.74 -6.71 -11.99
N ALA A 287 -6.54 -7.19 -12.27
CA ALA A 287 -6.31 -8.33 -13.15
C ALA A 287 -5.46 -9.40 -12.47
N ALA A 288 -5.35 -10.58 -13.06
CA ALA A 288 -4.33 -11.53 -12.65
C ALA A 288 -2.93 -10.96 -12.85
N HIS A 289 -1.95 -11.46 -12.12
CA HIS A 289 -0.57 -10.97 -12.20
C HIS A 289 0.12 -11.26 -13.56
N LEU A 290 -0.42 -12.17 -14.36
CA LEU A 290 0.06 -12.44 -15.71
C LEU A 290 -0.02 -11.17 -16.58
N SER A 291 1.08 -10.82 -17.30
CA SER A 291 1.09 -9.68 -18.24
C SER A 291 -0.03 -9.76 -19.29
N SER A 292 -0.39 -10.96 -19.73
CA SER A 292 -1.44 -11.17 -20.73
C SER A 292 -2.87 -10.96 -20.24
N ASP A 293 -3.12 -10.94 -18.92
CA ASP A 293 -4.47 -10.72 -18.36
C ASP A 293 -4.76 -9.24 -18.10
N GLY A 294 -3.73 -8.44 -17.89
CA GLY A 294 -3.83 -7.00 -17.63
C GLY A 294 -3.22 -6.14 -18.72
N SER A 295 -2.89 -4.91 -18.35
CA SER A 295 -2.35 -3.89 -19.26
C SER A 295 -0.86 -3.62 -19.05
N PHE A 296 -0.26 -4.17 -17.97
CA PHE A 296 1.15 -3.97 -17.65
C PHE A 296 1.98 -5.17 -18.05
N ASP A 297 3.19 -4.93 -18.53
CA ASP A 297 4.21 -5.95 -18.68
C ASP A 297 4.90 -6.21 -17.32
N ILE A 298 4.40 -7.20 -16.59
CA ILE A 298 4.92 -7.57 -15.28
C ILE A 298 6.36 -8.11 -15.36
N TYR A 299 6.75 -8.71 -16.50
CA TYR A 299 8.13 -9.13 -16.71
C TYR A 299 9.09 -7.92 -16.71
N GLU A 300 8.76 -6.84 -17.44
CA GLU A 300 9.61 -5.65 -17.50
C GLU A 300 9.66 -4.92 -16.13
N ILE A 301 8.58 -4.94 -15.35
CA ILE A 301 8.58 -4.42 -13.97
C ILE A 301 9.52 -5.24 -13.09
N MET A 302 9.40 -6.57 -13.09
CA MET A 302 10.26 -7.46 -12.30
C MET A 302 11.72 -7.38 -12.74
N LYS A 303 11.95 -7.24 -14.05
CA LYS A 303 13.30 -7.05 -14.61
C LYS A 303 13.90 -5.72 -14.15
N ALA A 304 13.14 -4.64 -14.15
CA ALA A 304 13.63 -3.35 -13.67
C ALA A 304 14.00 -3.39 -12.17
N LEU A 305 13.21 -4.06 -11.33
CA LEU A 305 13.55 -4.30 -9.92
C LEU A 305 14.83 -5.13 -9.77
N TYR A 306 15.00 -6.17 -10.60
CA TYR A 306 16.23 -6.97 -10.62
C TYR A 306 17.45 -6.15 -11.06
N ASP A 307 17.31 -5.36 -12.12
CA ASP A 307 18.39 -4.54 -12.71
C ASP A 307 18.96 -3.51 -11.71
N ILE A 308 18.14 -2.98 -10.80
CA ILE A 308 18.58 -2.06 -9.74
C ILE A 308 19.17 -2.78 -8.51
N GLY A 309 19.15 -4.11 -8.49
CA GLY A 309 19.61 -4.90 -7.34
C GLY A 309 18.65 -4.87 -6.15
N PHE A 310 17.33 -4.73 -6.39
CA PHE A 310 16.34 -4.70 -5.31
C PHE A 310 16.39 -5.98 -4.48
N ASP A 311 16.60 -5.84 -3.18
CA ASP A 311 16.72 -6.93 -2.20
C ASP A 311 15.66 -6.89 -1.09
N GLY A 312 14.80 -5.87 -1.11
CA GLY A 312 13.74 -5.65 -0.12
C GLY A 312 12.56 -6.61 -0.23
N PRO A 313 11.57 -6.44 0.67
CA PRO A 313 10.30 -7.15 0.60
C PRO A 313 9.50 -6.79 -0.65
N ILE A 314 8.84 -7.80 -1.22
CA ILE A 314 7.90 -7.66 -2.34
C ILE A 314 6.65 -8.47 -2.04
N ARG A 315 5.49 -8.01 -2.47
CA ARG A 315 4.25 -8.77 -2.37
C ARG A 315 3.38 -8.68 -3.62
N PRO A 316 2.60 -9.74 -3.93
CA PRO A 316 1.48 -9.66 -4.85
C PRO A 316 0.38 -8.84 -4.16
N ASP A 317 0.19 -7.61 -4.54
CA ASP A 317 -0.71 -6.68 -3.85
C ASP A 317 -2.18 -7.15 -3.87
N HIS A 318 -3.06 -6.52 -4.64
CA HIS A 318 -4.44 -7.00 -4.81
C HIS A 318 -4.50 -8.20 -5.77
N GLY A 319 -5.51 -9.05 -5.57
CA GLY A 319 -5.84 -10.15 -6.46
C GLY A 319 -7.33 -10.18 -6.77
N ARG A 320 -7.71 -11.07 -7.67
CA ARG A 320 -9.11 -11.38 -7.96
C ARG A 320 -9.67 -12.31 -6.88
N MET A 321 -10.98 -12.31 -6.73
CA MET A 321 -11.68 -13.35 -5.96
C MET A 321 -12.05 -14.47 -6.94
N ILE A 322 -11.42 -15.62 -6.78
CA ILE A 322 -11.58 -16.78 -7.67
C ILE A 322 -12.06 -18.00 -6.87
N TRP A 323 -12.59 -19.01 -7.56
CA TRP A 323 -12.97 -20.32 -7.03
C TRP A 323 -13.95 -20.28 -5.85
N GLY A 324 -14.81 -19.24 -5.80
CA GLY A 324 -15.80 -19.07 -4.74
C GLY A 324 -15.22 -18.63 -3.39
N GLU A 325 -14.00 -18.14 -3.35
CA GLU A 325 -13.39 -17.60 -2.13
C GLU A 325 -14.20 -16.42 -1.58
N LYS A 326 -14.30 -16.39 -0.25
CA LYS A 326 -14.91 -15.27 0.48
C LYS A 326 -13.87 -14.67 1.41
N ALA A 327 -13.39 -13.51 1.07
CA ALA A 327 -12.41 -12.76 1.85
C ALA A 327 -12.65 -11.25 1.68
N MET A 328 -11.82 -10.44 2.32
CA MET A 328 -11.77 -9.00 2.05
C MET A 328 -11.52 -8.78 0.55
N PRO A 329 -12.33 -7.96 -0.15
CA PRO A 329 -12.18 -7.72 -1.58
C PRO A 329 -10.76 -7.33 -1.97
N GLY A 330 -10.20 -8.03 -2.95
CA GLY A 330 -8.80 -7.86 -3.39
C GLY A 330 -7.76 -8.60 -2.53
N TYR A 331 -8.12 -9.10 -1.36
CA TYR A 331 -7.18 -9.70 -0.40
C TYR A 331 -7.42 -11.18 -0.10
N GLY A 332 -8.07 -11.92 -1.00
CA GLY A 332 -8.20 -13.37 -0.92
C GLY A 332 -6.85 -14.10 -1.00
N LEU A 333 -6.84 -15.37 -0.63
CA LEU A 333 -5.65 -16.22 -0.66
C LEU A 333 -5.25 -16.62 -2.07
N TYR A 334 -6.22 -17.15 -2.85
CA TYR A 334 -5.88 -17.97 -4.02
C TYR A 334 -5.19 -17.19 -5.13
N ASP A 335 -5.77 -16.10 -5.61
CA ASP A 335 -5.20 -15.35 -6.73
C ASP A 335 -3.89 -14.65 -6.33
N ARG A 336 -3.79 -14.17 -5.09
CA ARG A 336 -2.54 -13.61 -4.57
C ARG A 336 -1.44 -14.69 -4.41
N ALA A 337 -1.78 -15.92 -4.02
CA ALA A 337 -0.83 -17.03 -3.97
C ALA A 337 -0.32 -17.41 -5.38
N LEU A 338 -1.22 -17.41 -6.38
CA LEU A 338 -0.83 -17.56 -7.79
C LEU A 338 0.11 -16.43 -8.22
N GLY A 339 -0.21 -15.18 -7.82
CA GLY A 339 0.61 -14.01 -8.06
C GLY A 339 2.01 -14.13 -7.45
N ALA A 340 2.12 -14.50 -6.17
CA ALA A 340 3.41 -14.71 -5.51
C ALA A 340 4.26 -15.75 -6.23
N THR A 341 3.65 -16.87 -6.63
CA THR A 341 4.33 -17.94 -7.38
C THR A 341 4.80 -17.45 -8.75
N TYR A 342 3.97 -16.67 -9.46
CA TYR A 342 4.32 -16.10 -10.76
C TYR A 342 5.50 -15.11 -10.65
N LEU A 343 5.47 -14.20 -9.68
CA LEU A 343 6.54 -13.23 -9.45
C LEU A 343 7.86 -13.92 -9.06
N ASN A 344 7.81 -14.96 -8.21
CA ASN A 344 8.97 -15.78 -7.88
C ASN A 344 9.53 -16.49 -9.13
N GLY A 345 8.67 -17.02 -9.99
CA GLY A 345 9.07 -17.66 -11.25
C GLY A 345 9.74 -16.69 -12.22
N LEU A 346 9.22 -15.46 -12.35
CA LEU A 346 9.85 -14.40 -13.15
C LEU A 346 11.23 -14.03 -12.59
N TRP A 347 11.33 -13.83 -11.28
CA TRP A 347 12.60 -13.50 -10.64
C TRP A 347 13.65 -14.59 -10.87
N GLU A 348 13.27 -15.86 -10.67
CA GLU A 348 14.15 -17.00 -10.93
C GLU A 348 14.60 -17.05 -12.40
N ALA A 349 13.70 -16.80 -13.34
CA ALA A 349 14.02 -16.80 -14.77
C ALA A 349 15.01 -15.68 -15.14
N ILE A 350 14.80 -14.48 -14.62
CA ILE A 350 15.66 -13.32 -14.83
C ILE A 350 17.05 -13.59 -14.23
N ASP A 351 17.14 -14.06 -12.99
CA ASP A 351 18.40 -14.39 -12.31
C ASP A 351 19.21 -15.44 -13.09
N LYS A 352 18.55 -16.50 -13.56
CA LYS A 352 19.19 -17.55 -14.36
C LYS A 352 19.66 -17.05 -15.73
N SER A 353 18.91 -16.14 -16.37
CA SER A 353 19.33 -15.53 -17.63
C SER A 353 20.59 -14.70 -17.46
N HIS A 354 20.61 -13.84 -16.45
CA HIS A 354 21.79 -13.00 -16.14
C HIS A 354 23.03 -13.83 -15.82
N LYS A 355 22.90 -14.90 -15.01
CA LYS A 355 24.02 -15.80 -14.67
C LYS A 355 24.55 -16.58 -15.87
N ARG A 356 23.76 -16.81 -16.91
CA ARG A 356 24.14 -17.50 -18.15
C ARG A 356 24.65 -16.57 -19.24
N GLY A 357 24.51 -15.25 -19.07
CA GLY A 357 24.88 -14.26 -20.07
C GLY A 357 23.97 -14.26 -21.31
N ILE A 358 22.69 -14.64 -21.15
CA ILE A 358 21.69 -14.69 -22.20
C ILE A 358 20.81 -13.46 -22.10
#